data_bae72dacacea7168484a138cc811acd0
#
_entry.id   bae72dacacea7168484a138cc811acd0
#
_cell.length_a   1.000
_cell.length_b   1.000
_cell.length_c   1.000
_cell.angle_alpha   90.00
_cell.angle_beta   90.00
_cell.angle_gamma   90.00
#
_symmetry.space_group_name_H-M   'P 1'
#
loop_
_entity.id
_entity.type
_entity.pdbx_description
1 polymer ?
#
loop_
_entity_poly.entity_id
_entity_poly.type
_entity_poly.pdbx_seq_one_letter_code
_entity_poly.pdbx_strand_id
1 'polypeptide(L)'
;MKRIFGNTVKVFLTAAAVLIATALLMNFYIVKKTKSGILKAEDLKTDTADCILILGAGVRNGKPTPMLRDRLLTGIELYKKGTAKKIIMSGDHGSSDYDEVNTMRLFAVEKGVPEEDIFMDHAGFSTYDSVYRAKNVFEADNIIIVSQRYHLYRALYVSEKLGVKACGVSANLNKYGGQLKREIREIFARDKDFFKCIAKPEPAFLGDKIPVSGDGRTTKDGF
;
A
#
# COMPACT_ATOMS: atom_id res chain seq x y z
N MET A 1 31.49 25.09 34.01
CA MET A 1 30.71 25.19 32.77
C MET A 1 31.10 24.13 31.71
N LYS A 2 32.35 24.02 31.25
CA LYS A 2 32.79 23.06 30.19
C LYS A 2 32.45 21.59 30.47
N ARG A 3 32.55 21.12 31.74
CA ARG A 3 32.28 19.71 32.11
C ARG A 3 30.79 19.37 32.10
N ILE A 4 29.93 20.31 32.49
CA ILE A 4 28.47 20.16 32.45
C ILE A 4 28.02 20.10 30.98
N PHE A 5 28.49 21.02 30.15
CA PHE A 5 28.21 21.06 28.71
C PHE A 5 28.64 19.76 28.01
N GLY A 6 29.83 19.22 28.34
CA GLY A 6 30.30 17.95 27.79
C GLY A 6 29.44 16.75 28.17
N ASN A 7 28.89 16.71 29.40
CA ASN A 7 28.00 15.66 29.85
C ASN A 7 26.62 15.75 29.16
N THR A 8 26.07 16.95 28.99
CA THR A 8 24.79 17.17 28.27
C THR A 8 24.89 16.71 26.82
N VAL A 9 25.99 17.04 26.12
CA VAL A 9 26.24 16.60 24.74
C VAL A 9 26.33 15.06 24.66
N LYS A 10 27.05 14.42 25.60
CA LYS A 10 27.10 12.93 25.63
C LYS A 10 25.75 12.29 25.83
N VAL A 11 24.94 12.79 26.76
CA VAL A 11 23.58 12.28 26.99
C VAL A 11 22.73 12.42 25.74
N PHE A 12 22.78 13.58 25.08
CA PHE A 12 22.04 13.81 23.82
C PHE A 12 22.49 12.84 22.72
N LEU A 13 23.79 12.65 22.50
CA LEU A 13 24.31 11.73 21.49
C LEU A 13 23.94 10.28 21.80
N THR A 14 23.98 9.88 23.07
CA THR A 14 23.56 8.54 23.49
C THR A 14 22.06 8.33 23.23
N ALA A 15 21.20 9.29 23.59
CA ALA A 15 19.77 9.23 23.33
C ALA A 15 19.47 9.16 21.82
N ALA A 16 20.13 9.96 21.01
CA ALA A 16 20.01 9.91 19.56
C ALA A 16 20.43 8.55 18.99
N ALA A 17 21.55 7.98 19.46
CA ALA A 17 22.03 6.67 19.03
C ALA A 17 21.04 5.56 19.40
N VAL A 18 20.43 5.60 20.58
CA VAL A 18 19.40 4.65 21.02
C VAL A 18 18.16 4.76 20.14
N LEU A 19 17.69 5.97 19.83
CA LEU A 19 16.52 6.17 18.96
C LEU A 19 16.77 5.61 17.55
N ILE A 20 17.94 5.90 16.97
CA ILE A 20 18.31 5.37 15.65
C ILE A 20 18.38 3.84 15.69
N ALA A 21 19.04 3.27 16.70
CA ALA A 21 19.12 1.81 16.84
C ALA A 21 17.72 1.17 16.95
N THR A 22 16.83 1.75 17.74
CA THR A 22 15.44 1.30 17.89
C THR A 22 14.69 1.35 16.55
N ALA A 23 14.79 2.44 15.81
CA ALA A 23 14.16 2.57 14.49
C ALA A 23 14.68 1.50 13.51
N LEU A 24 15.99 1.28 13.47
CA LEU A 24 16.59 0.25 12.62
C LEU A 24 16.17 -1.18 13.02
N LEU A 25 16.07 -1.47 14.32
CA LEU A 25 15.60 -2.77 14.82
C LEU A 25 14.12 -3.01 14.46
N MET A 26 13.26 -1.99 14.59
CA MET A 26 11.85 -2.07 14.16
C MET A 26 11.74 -2.35 12.67
N ASN A 27 12.53 -1.64 11.85
CA ASN A 27 12.59 -1.87 10.42
C ASN A 27 13.03 -3.31 10.07
N PHE A 28 14.10 -3.78 10.71
CA PHE A 28 14.58 -5.15 10.51
C PHE A 28 13.51 -6.18 10.91
N TYR A 29 12.83 -5.97 12.03
CA TYR A 29 11.73 -6.82 12.47
C TYR A 29 10.60 -6.89 11.43
N ILE A 30 10.11 -5.73 10.94
CA ILE A 30 9.04 -5.66 9.95
C ILE A 30 9.45 -6.41 8.67
N VAL A 31 10.64 -6.11 8.13
CA VAL A 31 11.13 -6.74 6.90
C VAL A 31 11.28 -8.25 7.08
N LYS A 32 11.90 -8.71 8.15
CA LYS A 32 12.08 -10.13 8.44
C LYS A 32 10.74 -10.87 8.56
N LYS A 33 9.78 -10.26 9.26
CA LYS A 33 8.46 -10.83 9.51
C LYS A 33 7.63 -10.99 8.26
N THR A 34 7.71 -10.03 7.33
CA THR A 34 6.82 -9.97 6.16
C THR A 34 7.43 -10.48 4.87
N LYS A 35 8.75 -10.76 4.86
CA LYS A 35 9.48 -11.17 3.66
C LYS A 35 8.90 -12.41 2.98
N SER A 36 8.46 -13.41 3.75
CA SER A 36 7.87 -14.66 3.25
C SER A 36 6.48 -14.48 2.66
N GLY A 37 5.78 -13.38 2.99
CA GLY A 37 4.48 -13.04 2.41
C GLY A 37 4.57 -12.41 1.02
N ILE A 38 5.78 -12.11 0.51
CA ILE A 38 5.97 -11.60 -0.85
C ILE A 38 6.19 -12.79 -1.78
N LEU A 39 5.19 -13.07 -2.61
CA LEU A 39 5.14 -14.20 -3.52
C LEU A 39 5.44 -13.75 -4.96
N LYS A 40 5.78 -14.70 -5.82
CA LYS A 40 5.83 -14.48 -7.26
C LYS A 40 4.45 -14.65 -7.87
N ALA A 41 4.15 -13.90 -8.93
CA ALA A 41 2.87 -13.99 -9.64
C ALA A 41 2.59 -15.42 -10.16
N GLU A 42 3.64 -16.13 -10.59
CA GLU A 42 3.56 -17.50 -11.08
C GLU A 42 3.11 -18.53 -10.02
N ASP A 43 3.45 -18.30 -8.75
CA ASP A 43 3.14 -19.23 -7.64
C ASP A 43 1.68 -19.09 -7.15
N LEU A 44 0.98 -18.01 -7.53
CA LEU A 44 -0.41 -17.80 -7.13
C LEU A 44 -1.36 -18.65 -7.98
N LYS A 45 -2.34 -19.28 -7.32
CA LYS A 45 -3.40 -20.06 -7.97
C LYS A 45 -4.60 -19.17 -8.30
N THR A 46 -5.55 -19.70 -9.06
CA THR A 46 -6.86 -19.09 -9.27
C THR A 46 -7.66 -19.03 -7.96
N ASP A 47 -8.54 -18.06 -7.84
CA ASP A 47 -9.41 -17.83 -6.66
C ASP A 47 -8.63 -17.84 -5.32
N THR A 48 -7.43 -17.23 -5.31
CA THR A 48 -6.56 -17.17 -4.11
C THR A 48 -7.03 -16.11 -3.13
N ALA A 49 -7.69 -15.05 -3.59
CA ALA A 49 -8.07 -13.89 -2.78
C ALA A 49 -9.43 -13.31 -3.20
N ASP A 50 -10.04 -12.53 -2.31
CA ASP A 50 -11.28 -11.79 -2.57
C ASP A 50 -11.05 -10.72 -3.64
N CYS A 51 -9.90 -10.03 -3.53
CA CYS A 51 -9.52 -8.99 -4.49
C CYS A 51 -8.01 -8.78 -4.59
N ILE A 52 -7.63 -8.05 -5.65
CA ILE A 52 -6.28 -7.50 -5.84
C ILE A 52 -6.32 -6.03 -5.44
N LEU A 53 -5.58 -5.66 -4.39
CA LEU A 53 -5.41 -4.28 -3.96
C LEU A 53 -4.19 -3.66 -4.66
N ILE A 54 -4.43 -2.75 -5.60
CA ILE A 54 -3.37 -2.00 -6.29
C ILE A 54 -3.20 -0.65 -5.60
N LEU A 55 -2.03 -0.43 -4.99
CA LEU A 55 -1.72 0.81 -4.30
C LEU A 55 -1.23 1.89 -5.27
N GLY A 56 -1.66 3.13 -5.10
CA GLY A 56 -1.25 4.29 -5.88
C GLY A 56 0.25 4.59 -5.80
N ALA A 57 0.81 5.19 -6.84
CA ALA A 57 2.21 5.59 -6.95
C ALA A 57 2.41 6.88 -7.76
N GLY A 58 1.35 7.63 -7.97
CA GLY A 58 1.32 8.93 -8.59
C GLY A 58 0.94 8.93 -10.07
N VAL A 59 0.30 10.01 -10.46
CA VAL A 59 -0.10 10.35 -11.84
C VAL A 59 0.64 11.61 -12.28
N ARG A 60 0.98 11.72 -13.53
CA ARG A 60 1.59 12.90 -14.12
C ARG A 60 1.00 13.19 -15.50
N ASN A 61 0.49 14.40 -15.72
CA ASN A 61 -0.15 14.81 -16.98
C ASN A 61 -1.26 13.82 -17.39
N GLY A 62 -2.13 13.42 -16.47
CA GLY A 62 -3.24 12.49 -16.72
C GLY A 62 -2.83 11.05 -17.06
N LYS A 63 -1.57 10.67 -16.84
CA LYS A 63 -1.06 9.33 -17.12
C LYS A 63 -0.39 8.73 -15.88
N PRO A 64 -0.46 7.40 -15.68
CA PRO A 64 0.24 6.73 -14.61
C PRO A 64 1.76 6.99 -14.69
N THR A 65 2.41 7.29 -13.57
CA THR A 65 3.88 7.27 -13.52
C THR A 65 4.41 5.90 -13.92
N PRO A 66 5.67 5.75 -14.34
CA PRO A 66 6.23 4.43 -14.67
C PRO A 66 6.05 3.40 -13.54
N MET A 67 6.14 3.86 -12.29
CA MET A 67 5.99 3.01 -11.12
C MET A 67 4.53 2.56 -10.91
N LEU A 68 3.57 3.46 -11.10
CA LEU A 68 2.14 3.14 -11.05
C LEU A 68 1.75 2.22 -12.22
N ARG A 69 2.27 2.50 -13.41
CA ARG A 69 2.03 1.66 -14.59
C ARG A 69 2.48 0.21 -14.36
N ASP A 70 3.63 0.00 -13.75
CA ASP A 70 4.11 -1.35 -13.44
C ASP A 70 3.19 -2.05 -12.43
N ARG A 71 2.66 -1.33 -11.43
CA ARG A 71 1.65 -1.88 -10.51
C ARG A 71 0.37 -2.28 -11.24
N LEU A 72 -0.12 -1.40 -12.11
CA LEU A 72 -1.34 -1.68 -12.89
C LEU A 72 -1.14 -2.89 -13.80
N LEU A 73 -0.04 -2.97 -14.54
CA LEU A 73 0.24 -4.11 -15.40
C LEU A 73 0.30 -5.42 -14.61
N THR A 74 1.01 -5.42 -13.47
CA THR A 74 1.11 -6.60 -12.60
C THR A 74 -0.25 -7.01 -12.03
N GLY A 75 -1.05 -6.04 -11.54
CA GLY A 75 -2.38 -6.32 -10.99
C GLY A 75 -3.36 -6.83 -12.03
N ILE A 76 -3.34 -6.27 -13.24
CA ILE A 76 -4.18 -6.70 -14.37
C ILE A 76 -3.78 -8.11 -14.83
N GLU A 77 -2.49 -8.44 -14.85
CA GLU A 77 -2.00 -9.79 -15.17
C GLU A 77 -2.52 -10.82 -14.16
N LEU A 78 -2.45 -10.51 -12.86
CA LEU A 78 -3.01 -11.35 -11.81
C LEU A 78 -4.52 -11.55 -11.95
N TYR A 79 -5.25 -10.47 -12.26
CA TYR A 79 -6.69 -10.54 -12.53
C TYR A 79 -6.99 -11.45 -13.72
N LYS A 80 -6.30 -11.28 -14.86
CA LYS A 80 -6.45 -12.10 -16.05
C LYS A 80 -6.07 -13.58 -15.82
N LYS A 81 -5.15 -13.84 -14.92
CA LYS A 81 -4.79 -15.19 -14.45
C LYS A 81 -5.92 -15.79 -13.58
N GLY A 82 -6.88 -14.99 -13.13
CA GLY A 82 -7.99 -15.44 -12.27
C GLY A 82 -7.58 -15.62 -10.80
N THR A 83 -6.51 -14.96 -10.33
CA THR A 83 -6.10 -15.06 -8.91
C THR A 83 -7.10 -14.42 -7.96
N ALA A 84 -7.85 -13.43 -8.44
CA ALA A 84 -9.04 -12.85 -7.82
C ALA A 84 -9.94 -12.28 -8.92
N LYS A 85 -11.25 -12.16 -8.62
CA LYS A 85 -12.26 -11.67 -9.57
C LYS A 85 -12.46 -10.16 -9.53
N LYS A 86 -11.90 -9.47 -8.56
CA LYS A 86 -12.09 -8.05 -8.32
C LYS A 86 -10.77 -7.35 -8.08
N ILE A 87 -10.74 -6.06 -8.44
CA ILE A 87 -9.59 -5.18 -8.21
C ILE A 87 -10.06 -3.98 -7.39
N ILE A 88 -9.36 -3.68 -6.29
CA ILE A 88 -9.48 -2.40 -5.59
C ILE A 88 -8.30 -1.52 -6.01
N MET A 89 -8.59 -0.35 -6.55
CA MET A 89 -7.61 0.68 -6.89
C MET A 89 -7.62 1.73 -5.80
N SER A 90 -6.59 1.76 -4.98
CA SER A 90 -6.52 2.65 -3.82
C SER A 90 -5.44 3.70 -4.02
N GLY A 91 -5.83 4.95 -3.97
CA GLY A 91 -4.95 6.10 -4.22
C GLY A 91 -5.48 7.37 -3.59
N ASP A 92 -4.78 8.47 -3.87
CA ASP A 92 -5.10 9.80 -3.40
C ASP A 92 -5.98 10.54 -4.43
N HIS A 93 -7.04 11.17 -3.94
CA HIS A 93 -7.87 12.11 -4.70
C HIS A 93 -7.81 13.51 -4.03
N GLY A 94 -6.59 13.95 -3.68
CA GLY A 94 -6.37 15.14 -2.84
C GLY A 94 -6.66 16.48 -3.50
N SER A 95 -6.98 16.57 -4.80
CA SER A 95 -7.38 17.80 -5.48
C SER A 95 -8.21 17.50 -6.73
N SER A 96 -9.07 18.46 -7.15
CA SER A 96 -9.92 18.34 -8.34
C SER A 96 -9.16 18.07 -9.64
N ASP A 97 -7.89 18.46 -9.70
CA ASP A 97 -7.02 18.27 -10.87
C ASP A 97 -6.15 16.98 -10.78
N TYR A 98 -6.26 16.23 -9.67
CA TYR A 98 -5.46 15.04 -9.43
C TYR A 98 -6.36 13.87 -9.05
N ASP A 99 -6.75 13.07 -10.04
CA ASP A 99 -7.55 11.87 -9.87
C ASP A 99 -6.72 10.63 -10.26
N GLU A 100 -5.96 10.14 -9.28
CA GLU A 100 -5.12 8.96 -9.45
C GLU A 100 -5.98 7.72 -9.70
N VAL A 101 -7.02 7.55 -8.91
CA VAL A 101 -7.85 6.34 -8.91
C VAL A 101 -8.62 6.19 -10.22
N ASN A 102 -9.20 7.26 -10.75
CA ASN A 102 -9.85 7.23 -12.05
C ASN A 102 -8.86 6.98 -13.20
N THR A 103 -7.65 7.55 -13.11
CA THR A 103 -6.58 7.24 -14.08
C THR A 103 -6.22 5.75 -14.05
N MET A 104 -6.17 5.14 -12.85
CA MET A 104 -5.92 3.71 -12.69
C MET A 104 -7.05 2.88 -13.31
N ARG A 105 -8.32 3.26 -13.06
CA ARG A 105 -9.50 2.61 -13.62
C ARG A 105 -9.50 2.66 -15.15
N LEU A 106 -9.33 3.85 -15.74
CA LEU A 106 -9.30 4.03 -17.20
C LEU A 106 -8.20 3.17 -17.85
N PHE A 107 -7.02 3.10 -17.23
CA PHE A 107 -5.93 2.26 -17.70
C PHE A 107 -6.32 0.77 -17.68
N ALA A 108 -6.99 0.29 -16.64
CA ALA A 108 -7.38 -1.11 -16.55
C ALA A 108 -8.51 -1.47 -17.52
N VAL A 109 -9.48 -0.58 -17.71
CA VAL A 109 -10.56 -0.74 -18.71
C VAL A 109 -9.95 -0.81 -20.12
N GLU A 110 -8.99 0.07 -20.46
CA GLU A 110 -8.25 0.01 -21.74
C GLU A 110 -7.56 -1.35 -21.94
N LYS A 111 -7.13 -1.99 -20.85
CA LYS A 111 -6.50 -3.31 -20.87
C LYS A 111 -7.49 -4.47 -20.78
N GLY A 112 -8.81 -4.21 -20.85
CA GLY A 112 -9.87 -5.20 -20.95
C GLY A 112 -10.35 -5.75 -19.60
N VAL A 113 -10.16 -5.02 -18.50
CA VAL A 113 -10.80 -5.33 -17.21
C VAL A 113 -12.21 -4.73 -17.22
N PRO A 114 -13.29 -5.50 -16.97
CA PRO A 114 -14.66 -4.98 -16.88
C PRO A 114 -14.79 -3.94 -15.75
N GLU A 115 -15.57 -2.87 -15.99
CA GLU A 115 -15.75 -1.81 -14.99
C GLU A 115 -16.42 -2.31 -13.71
N GLU A 116 -17.32 -3.27 -13.79
CA GLU A 116 -17.99 -3.91 -12.65
C GLU A 116 -17.03 -4.69 -11.73
N ASP A 117 -15.83 -4.97 -12.18
CA ASP A 117 -14.80 -5.66 -11.39
C ASP A 117 -13.77 -4.71 -10.78
N ILE A 118 -13.90 -3.39 -11.04
CA ILE A 118 -12.97 -2.36 -10.55
C ILE A 118 -13.65 -1.52 -9.48
N PHE A 119 -13.13 -1.60 -8.26
CA PHE A 119 -13.52 -0.76 -7.13
C PHE A 119 -12.54 0.40 -6.96
N MET A 120 -13.07 1.60 -6.82
CA MET A 120 -12.29 2.84 -6.67
C MET A 120 -12.26 3.26 -5.20
N ASP A 121 -11.09 3.20 -4.58
CA ASP A 121 -10.86 3.69 -3.22
C ASP A 121 -10.21 5.06 -3.26
N HIS A 122 -11.02 6.11 -3.24
CA HIS A 122 -10.61 7.51 -3.31
C HIS A 122 -10.01 8.04 -2.00
N ALA A 123 -10.12 7.31 -0.90
CA ALA A 123 -9.64 7.72 0.42
C ALA A 123 -8.46 6.87 0.93
N GLY A 124 -7.72 6.26 0.02
CA GLY A 124 -6.49 5.52 0.30
C GLY A 124 -5.28 6.42 0.50
N PHE A 125 -5.37 7.45 1.37
CA PHE A 125 -4.34 8.47 1.59
C PHE A 125 -3.04 7.93 2.20
N SER A 126 -3.09 6.78 2.80
CA SER A 126 -1.92 6.07 3.33
C SER A 126 -2.10 4.56 3.17
N THR A 127 -0.99 3.81 3.26
CA THR A 127 -1.04 2.34 3.24
C THR A 127 -1.93 1.77 4.35
N TYR A 128 -1.92 2.40 5.52
CA TYR A 128 -2.80 2.02 6.62
C TYR A 128 -4.27 2.21 6.23
N ASP A 129 -4.62 3.37 5.66
CA ASP A 129 -6.00 3.69 5.28
C ASP A 129 -6.47 2.76 4.15
N SER A 130 -5.63 2.51 3.14
CA SER A 130 -5.94 1.57 2.04
C SER A 130 -6.28 0.18 2.56
N VAL A 131 -5.47 -0.37 3.47
CA VAL A 131 -5.71 -1.71 4.03
C VAL A 131 -6.90 -1.71 5.00
N TYR A 132 -7.05 -0.68 5.82
CA TYR A 132 -8.19 -0.54 6.72
C TYR A 132 -9.51 -0.51 5.94
N ARG A 133 -9.54 0.27 4.87
CA ARG A 133 -10.72 0.42 4.01
C ARG A 133 -10.98 -0.83 3.18
N ALA A 134 -9.94 -1.52 2.69
CA ALA A 134 -10.11 -2.82 2.04
C ALA A 134 -10.91 -3.79 2.91
N LYS A 135 -10.64 -3.83 4.22
CA LYS A 135 -11.35 -4.68 5.18
C LYS A 135 -12.72 -4.13 5.57
N ASN A 136 -12.81 -2.87 5.98
CA ASN A 136 -13.99 -2.36 6.69
C ASN A 136 -15.02 -1.68 5.77
N VAL A 137 -14.58 -1.19 4.61
CA VAL A 137 -15.45 -0.61 3.58
C VAL A 137 -15.75 -1.63 2.49
N PHE A 138 -14.70 -2.25 1.93
CA PHE A 138 -14.85 -3.21 0.83
C PHE A 138 -15.06 -4.66 1.29
N GLU A 139 -15.06 -4.92 2.59
CA GLU A 139 -15.32 -6.22 3.22
C GLU A 139 -14.42 -7.34 2.63
N ALA A 140 -13.17 -7.00 2.30
CA ALA A 140 -12.19 -7.95 1.79
C ALA A 140 -11.28 -8.45 2.92
N ASP A 141 -11.39 -9.72 3.27
CA ASP A 141 -10.62 -10.36 4.35
C ASP A 141 -9.32 -11.02 3.87
N ASN A 142 -9.26 -11.38 2.58
CA ASN A 142 -8.11 -12.02 1.95
C ASN A 142 -7.72 -11.30 0.66
N ILE A 143 -6.57 -10.64 0.64
CA ILE A 143 -6.18 -9.73 -0.45
C ILE A 143 -4.80 -10.03 -1.03
N ILE A 144 -4.62 -9.76 -2.33
CA ILE A 144 -3.31 -9.71 -2.97
C ILE A 144 -2.91 -8.25 -3.12
N ILE A 145 -1.84 -7.82 -2.45
CA ILE A 145 -1.35 -6.43 -2.54
C ILE A 145 -0.30 -6.31 -3.64
N VAL A 146 -0.52 -5.40 -4.58
CA VAL A 146 0.42 -5.11 -5.66
C VAL A 146 1.10 -3.76 -5.42
N SER A 147 2.42 -3.80 -5.26
CA SER A 147 3.26 -2.62 -5.06
C SER A 147 4.74 -2.93 -5.34
N GLN A 148 5.64 -1.93 -5.23
CA GLN A 148 7.08 -2.20 -5.27
C GLN A 148 7.54 -2.92 -4.01
N ARG A 149 8.54 -3.77 -4.13
CA ARG A 149 9.02 -4.66 -3.07
C ARG A 149 9.32 -3.95 -1.74
N TYR A 150 9.98 -2.79 -1.79
CA TYR A 150 10.34 -2.03 -0.59
C TYR A 150 9.10 -1.55 0.20
N HIS A 151 7.99 -1.32 -0.49
CA HIS A 151 6.71 -0.89 0.08
C HIS A 151 5.88 -2.08 0.59
N LEU A 152 5.96 -3.24 -0.05
CA LEU A 152 5.20 -4.44 0.34
C LEU A 152 5.49 -4.89 1.78
N TYR A 153 6.71 -4.73 2.29
CA TYR A 153 7.02 -5.06 3.68
C TYR A 153 6.10 -4.31 4.65
N ARG A 154 5.88 -3.01 4.41
CA ARG A 154 4.99 -2.17 5.21
C ARG A 154 3.53 -2.55 5.03
N ALA A 155 3.09 -2.72 3.80
CA ALA A 155 1.71 -3.06 3.50
C ALA A 155 1.30 -4.41 4.13
N LEU A 156 2.13 -5.43 4.04
CA LEU A 156 1.89 -6.74 4.66
C LEU A 156 1.90 -6.68 6.18
N TYR A 157 2.78 -5.86 6.78
CA TYR A 157 2.78 -5.65 8.22
C TYR A 157 1.48 -5.00 8.70
N VAL A 158 1.03 -3.95 8.01
CA VAL A 158 -0.24 -3.27 8.30
C VAL A 158 -1.41 -4.26 8.16
N SER A 159 -1.44 -5.05 7.09
CA SER A 159 -2.50 -6.05 6.86
C SER A 159 -2.59 -7.04 8.02
N GLU A 160 -1.48 -7.61 8.44
CA GLU A 160 -1.44 -8.53 9.58
C GLU A 160 -1.98 -7.87 10.86
N LYS A 161 -1.56 -6.64 11.15
CA LYS A 161 -1.97 -5.92 12.37
C LYS A 161 -3.44 -5.50 12.38
N LEU A 162 -4.01 -5.28 11.20
CA LEU A 162 -5.45 -5.02 11.02
C LEU A 162 -6.29 -6.32 10.88
N GLY A 163 -5.64 -7.49 10.90
CA GLY A 163 -6.32 -8.77 10.78
C GLY A 163 -6.86 -9.03 9.37
N VAL A 164 -6.14 -8.55 8.34
CA VAL A 164 -6.38 -8.86 6.93
C VAL A 164 -5.39 -9.93 6.51
N LYS A 165 -5.88 -11.01 5.95
CA LYS A 165 -5.03 -12.03 5.33
C LYS A 165 -4.50 -11.48 4.00
N ALA A 166 -3.19 -11.37 3.86
CA ALA A 166 -2.61 -10.75 2.68
C ALA A 166 -1.34 -11.45 2.20
N CYS A 167 -1.16 -11.48 0.89
CA CYS A 167 0.14 -11.70 0.27
C CYS A 167 0.49 -10.51 -0.64
N GLY A 168 1.78 -10.34 -0.92
CA GLY A 168 2.27 -9.25 -1.75
C GLY A 168 2.86 -9.76 -3.07
N VAL A 169 2.58 -9.07 -4.17
CA VAL A 169 3.25 -9.31 -5.45
C VAL A 169 4.02 -8.07 -5.86
N SER A 170 5.31 -8.27 -6.15
CA SER A 170 6.22 -7.18 -6.48
C SER A 170 6.06 -6.72 -7.91
N ALA A 171 5.73 -5.44 -8.10
CA ALA A 171 5.61 -4.76 -9.39
C ALA A 171 6.93 -4.06 -9.80
N ASN A 172 8.08 -4.65 -9.52
CA ASN A 172 9.38 -4.11 -9.93
C ASN A 172 9.75 -4.57 -11.35
N LEU A 173 8.96 -4.18 -12.37
CA LEU A 173 9.22 -4.53 -13.77
C LEU A 173 10.38 -3.72 -14.33
N ASN A 174 10.60 -2.50 -13.82
CA ASN A 174 11.63 -1.58 -14.26
C ASN A 174 12.50 -1.08 -13.11
N LYS A 175 13.67 -0.50 -13.44
CA LYS A 175 14.50 0.27 -12.50
C LYS A 175 14.09 1.74 -12.55
N TYR A 176 13.89 2.34 -11.37
CA TYR A 176 13.49 3.76 -11.25
C TYR A 176 14.61 4.57 -10.59
N GLY A 177 14.84 5.78 -11.07
CA GLY A 177 15.73 6.73 -10.40
C GLY A 177 15.26 7.04 -8.95
N GLY A 178 16.20 7.38 -8.05
CA GLY A 178 15.88 7.78 -6.66
C GLY A 178 15.48 6.63 -5.72
N GLN A 179 15.91 5.39 -6.00
CA GLN A 179 15.60 4.22 -5.17
C GLN A 179 16.04 4.41 -3.71
N LEU A 180 17.26 4.90 -3.48
CA LEU A 180 17.80 5.13 -2.13
C LEU A 180 16.90 6.11 -1.33
N LYS A 181 16.45 7.21 -1.96
CA LYS A 181 15.54 8.17 -1.31
C LYS A 181 14.23 7.51 -0.87
N ARG A 182 13.68 6.62 -1.70
CA ARG A 182 12.46 5.88 -1.37
C ARG A 182 12.68 4.89 -0.24
N GLU A 183 13.80 4.16 -0.23
CA GLU A 183 14.12 3.21 0.84
C GLU A 183 14.31 3.93 2.19
N ILE A 184 14.99 5.05 2.20
CA ILE A 184 15.12 5.89 3.41
C ILE A 184 13.74 6.38 3.89
N ARG A 185 12.89 6.88 2.98
CA ARG A 185 11.53 7.27 3.32
C ARG A 185 10.73 6.12 3.91
N GLU A 186 10.89 4.91 3.39
CA GLU A 186 10.19 3.74 3.89
C GLU A 186 10.64 3.31 5.29
N ILE A 187 11.87 3.60 5.71
CA ILE A 187 12.29 3.40 7.12
C ILE A 187 11.36 4.19 8.04
N PHE A 188 11.24 5.50 7.82
CA PHE A 188 10.36 6.35 8.62
C PHE A 188 8.87 5.99 8.48
N ALA A 189 8.43 5.60 7.29
CA ALA A 189 7.06 5.20 7.05
C ALA A 189 6.70 3.90 7.78
N ARG A 190 7.61 2.92 7.85
CA ARG A 190 7.41 1.69 8.62
C ARG A 190 7.32 1.97 10.10
N ASP A 191 8.20 2.82 10.64
CA ASP A 191 8.17 3.20 12.05
C ASP A 191 6.87 3.92 12.40
N LYS A 192 6.43 4.88 11.58
CA LYS A 192 5.14 5.55 11.72
C LYS A 192 3.98 4.54 11.74
N ASP A 193 3.93 3.63 10.77
CA ASP A 193 2.83 2.68 10.65
C ASP A 193 2.91 1.59 11.74
N PHE A 194 4.10 1.29 12.28
CA PHE A 194 4.24 0.44 13.45
C PHE A 194 3.44 1.00 14.63
N PHE A 195 3.62 2.27 14.98
CA PHE A 195 2.87 2.93 16.05
C PHE A 195 1.39 3.10 15.71
N LYS A 196 1.05 3.45 14.45
CA LYS A 196 -0.33 3.55 13.99
C LYS A 196 -1.08 2.23 14.14
N CYS A 197 -0.41 1.11 13.88
CA CYS A 197 -0.98 -0.24 14.08
C CYS A 197 -1.17 -0.63 15.55
N ILE A 198 -0.47 -0.01 16.50
CA ILE A 198 -0.72 -0.19 17.94
C ILE A 198 -1.98 0.58 18.35
N ALA A 199 -2.09 1.83 17.93
CA ALA A 199 -3.21 2.70 18.27
C ALA A 199 -4.51 2.33 17.53
N LYS A 200 -4.40 1.76 16.33
CA LYS A 200 -5.48 1.36 15.42
C LYS A 200 -6.56 2.44 15.22
N PRO A 201 -6.19 3.70 14.92
CA PRO A 201 -7.18 4.74 14.70
C PRO A 201 -7.99 4.45 13.44
N GLU A 202 -9.25 4.85 13.45
CA GLU A 202 -10.06 4.87 12.24
C GLU A 202 -9.51 5.88 11.23
N PRO A 203 -9.56 5.58 9.90
CA PRO A 203 -9.30 6.59 8.87
C PRO A 203 -10.24 7.79 8.99
N ALA A 204 -9.75 8.96 8.60
CA ALA A 204 -10.55 10.19 8.62
C ALA A 204 -11.78 10.13 7.70
N PHE A 205 -11.70 9.30 6.64
CA PHE A 205 -12.78 9.10 5.67
C PHE A 205 -13.08 7.60 5.58
N LEU A 206 -14.09 7.14 6.29
CA LEU A 206 -14.49 5.73 6.27
C LEU A 206 -15.52 5.47 5.15
N GLY A 207 -16.61 6.25 5.12
CA GLY A 207 -17.71 6.07 4.18
C GLY A 207 -18.58 4.84 4.48
N ASP A 208 -19.55 4.61 3.63
CA ASP A 208 -20.43 3.44 3.71
C ASP A 208 -19.72 2.16 3.27
N LYS A 209 -20.30 1.02 3.66
CA LYS A 209 -19.82 -0.28 3.22
C LYS A 209 -20.19 -0.53 1.76
N ILE A 210 -19.22 -0.93 0.97
CA ILE A 210 -19.35 -1.28 -0.45
C ILE A 210 -18.65 -2.63 -0.66
N PRO A 211 -19.32 -3.76 -0.38
CA PRO A 211 -18.68 -5.07 -0.43
C PRO A 211 -18.04 -5.36 -1.78
N VAL A 212 -16.80 -5.84 -1.78
CA VAL A 212 -16.07 -6.16 -3.01
C VAL A 212 -16.70 -7.29 -3.84
N SER A 213 -17.61 -8.04 -3.25
CA SER A 213 -18.41 -9.04 -3.97
C SER A 213 -19.48 -8.44 -4.88
N GLY A 214 -19.76 -7.14 -4.75
CA GLY A 214 -20.76 -6.41 -5.53
C GLY A 214 -20.25 -5.91 -6.88
N ASP A 215 -20.85 -4.79 -7.32
CA ASP A 215 -20.54 -4.12 -8.57
C ASP A 215 -19.62 -2.91 -8.32
N GLY A 216 -18.41 -2.92 -8.89
CA GLY A 216 -17.42 -1.86 -8.71
C GLY A 216 -17.85 -0.49 -9.24
N ARG A 217 -18.80 -0.45 -10.20
CA ARG A 217 -19.33 0.81 -10.75
C ARG A 217 -20.00 1.69 -9.69
N THR A 218 -20.45 1.12 -8.58
CA THR A 218 -21.02 1.87 -7.45
C THR A 218 -20.00 2.78 -6.76
N THR A 219 -18.71 2.60 -7.02
CA THR A 219 -17.62 3.43 -6.46
C THR A 219 -17.19 4.56 -7.39
N LYS A 220 -17.83 4.72 -8.57
CA LYS A 220 -17.40 5.63 -9.63
C LYS A 220 -17.64 7.11 -9.29
N ASP A 221 -18.66 7.40 -8.52
CA ASP A 221 -19.10 8.76 -8.17
C ASP A 221 -18.77 9.12 -6.70
N GLY A 222 -17.78 8.46 -6.12
CA GLY A 222 -17.37 8.70 -4.74
C GLY A 222 -16.76 10.08 -4.54
N PHE A 223 -17.58 11.00 -4.04
CA PHE A 223 -17.45 12.41 -3.62
C PHE A 223 -17.80 13.43 -4.67
#